data_b310a45e841fe28f10d7e1a2bfa60fa7
#
_entry.id   b310a45e841fe28f10d7e1a2bfa60fa7
#
_cell.length_a   1.000
_cell.length_b   1.000
_cell.length_c   1.000
_cell.angle_alpha   90.00
_cell.angle_beta   90.00
_cell.angle_gamma   90.00
#
_symmetry.space_group_name_H-M   'P 1'
#
loop_
_entity.id
_entity.type
_entity.pdbx_description
1 polymer ?
#
loop_
_entity_poly.entity_id
_entity_poly.type
_entity_poly.pdbx_seq_one_letter_code
_entity_poly.pdbx_strand_id
1 'polypeptide(L)'
;MVYNSFLFIWLFPIIFMVGNNLTVPYRKYFFLIVSYGIYIYYNKWMTFTLIAVSLISYFFAKYQERNQNKYLEKDQEKDLEKNLRKDPDKKNCGKETICGKGTICAGVIATILPLVVFKYGHFISENLSSFTDSFGFISNENHFSIIAPLGISFFTFQALSYVFDVYRKKYPAEQNLSNYLTYMAFFPSMIAGPINRYDQLMPQLNTVQGFNRPLAEKGLKMILWGMFLKVVIADRLQLYIDPVFDGFLQESGSSLLMAAIL
;
A
#
# COMPACT_ATOMS: atom_id res chain seq x y z
N MET A 1 4.46 18.17 -0.37
CA MET A 1 3.16 18.56 0.15
C MET A 1 2.16 18.70 -1.00
N VAL A 2 1.80 17.56 -1.59
CA VAL A 2 1.07 17.50 -2.87
C VAL A 2 -0.41 17.86 -2.70
N TYR A 3 -1.02 17.45 -1.58
CA TYR A 3 -2.47 17.65 -1.36
C TYR A 3 -2.86 19.08 -0.94
N ASN A 4 -1.91 19.88 -0.46
CA ASN A 4 -2.13 21.28 -0.10
C ASN A 4 -1.86 22.25 -1.26
N SER A 5 -1.49 21.75 -2.45
CA SER A 5 -1.31 22.61 -3.59
C SER A 5 -2.66 23.15 -4.05
N PHE A 6 -2.71 24.45 -4.34
CA PHE A 6 -3.90 25.10 -4.88
C PHE A 6 -4.44 24.35 -6.11
N LEU A 7 -3.54 23.86 -6.95
CA LEU A 7 -3.87 23.06 -8.14
C LEU A 7 -4.60 21.76 -7.79
N PHE A 8 -4.18 21.03 -6.73
CA PHE A 8 -4.83 19.79 -6.32
C PHE A 8 -6.25 20.03 -5.79
N ILE A 9 -6.45 21.08 -4.99
CA ILE A 9 -7.74 21.44 -4.40
C ILE A 9 -8.80 21.69 -5.49
N TRP A 10 -8.40 22.35 -6.59
CA TRP A 10 -9.31 22.61 -7.71
C TRP A 10 -9.48 21.41 -8.64
N LEU A 11 -8.41 20.66 -8.86
CA LEU A 11 -8.41 19.54 -9.79
C LEU A 11 -9.18 18.32 -9.23
N PHE A 12 -9.13 18.11 -7.92
CA PHE A 12 -9.80 16.99 -7.25
C PHE A 12 -11.33 16.96 -7.48
N PRO A 13 -12.09 18.03 -7.22
CA PRO A 13 -13.54 18.05 -7.48
C PRO A 13 -13.87 17.82 -8.95
N ILE A 14 -13.09 18.40 -9.88
CA ILE A 14 -13.29 18.25 -11.31
C ILE A 14 -13.10 16.80 -11.73
N ILE A 15 -12.00 16.16 -11.31
CA ILE A 15 -11.73 14.75 -11.59
C ILE A 15 -12.84 13.87 -11.02
N PHE A 16 -13.30 14.17 -9.81
CA PHE A 16 -14.35 13.39 -9.17
C PHE A 16 -15.69 13.54 -9.90
N MET A 17 -16.07 14.76 -10.30
CA MET A 17 -17.29 15.01 -11.08
C MET A 17 -17.25 14.31 -12.44
N VAL A 18 -16.15 14.42 -13.17
CA VAL A 18 -15.98 13.74 -14.46
C VAL A 18 -16.06 12.22 -14.28
N GLY A 19 -15.31 11.68 -13.30
CA GLY A 19 -15.30 10.25 -13.02
C GLY A 19 -16.67 9.69 -12.62
N ASN A 20 -17.46 10.46 -11.89
CA ASN A 20 -18.77 10.01 -11.44
C ASN A 20 -19.85 10.01 -12.56
N ASN A 21 -19.66 10.84 -13.57
CA ASN A 21 -20.55 10.89 -14.75
C ASN A 21 -20.23 9.81 -15.80
N LEU A 22 -19.08 9.13 -15.68
CA LEU A 22 -18.70 8.05 -16.59
C LEU A 22 -19.40 6.73 -16.24
N THR A 23 -19.73 5.95 -17.28
CA THR A 23 -20.22 4.58 -17.10
C THR A 23 -19.12 3.68 -16.51
N VAL A 24 -19.50 2.63 -15.79
CA VAL A 24 -18.61 1.78 -15.00
C VAL A 24 -17.32 1.34 -15.71
N PRO A 25 -17.36 0.82 -16.97
CA PRO A 25 -16.14 0.37 -17.63
C PRO A 25 -15.14 1.51 -17.88
N TYR A 26 -15.62 2.69 -18.27
CA TYR A 26 -14.75 3.84 -18.56
C TYR A 26 -14.27 4.56 -17.30
N ARG A 27 -15.06 4.54 -16.23
CA ARG A 27 -14.75 5.17 -14.94
C ARG A 27 -13.46 4.63 -14.33
N LYS A 28 -13.29 3.30 -14.29
CA LYS A 28 -12.07 2.69 -13.76
C LYS A 28 -10.82 3.04 -14.56
N TYR A 29 -10.91 3.02 -15.90
CA TYR A 29 -9.78 3.41 -16.75
C TYR A 29 -9.46 4.90 -16.62
N PHE A 30 -10.48 5.73 -16.47
CA PHE A 30 -10.30 7.15 -16.19
C PHE A 30 -9.52 7.38 -14.88
N PHE A 31 -9.96 6.77 -13.77
CA PHE A 31 -9.23 6.89 -12.51
C PHE A 31 -7.83 6.28 -12.58
N LEU A 32 -7.63 5.20 -13.30
CA LEU A 32 -6.32 4.60 -13.52
C LEU A 32 -5.40 5.59 -14.25
N ILE A 33 -5.83 6.15 -15.38
CA ILE A 33 -5.03 7.08 -16.19
C ILE A 33 -4.71 8.34 -15.39
N VAL A 34 -5.70 8.91 -14.71
CA VAL A 34 -5.51 10.12 -13.89
C VAL A 34 -4.53 9.85 -12.74
N SER A 35 -4.68 8.73 -12.05
CA SER A 35 -3.82 8.37 -10.91
C SER A 35 -2.37 8.19 -11.34
N TYR A 36 -2.13 7.42 -12.39
CA TYR A 36 -0.78 7.26 -12.94
C TYR A 36 -0.23 8.56 -13.53
N GLY A 37 -1.07 9.36 -14.18
CA GLY A 37 -0.69 10.68 -14.70
C GLY A 37 -0.20 11.62 -13.61
N ILE A 38 -0.94 11.70 -12.50
CA ILE A 38 -0.53 12.48 -11.32
C ILE A 38 0.78 11.93 -10.75
N TYR A 39 0.90 10.61 -10.62
CA TYR A 39 2.11 10.02 -10.06
C TYR A 39 3.34 10.24 -10.93
N ILE A 40 3.22 10.10 -12.26
CA ILE A 40 4.30 10.36 -13.22
C ILE A 40 4.74 11.83 -13.15
N TYR A 41 3.80 12.76 -13.03
CA TYR A 41 4.10 14.17 -12.90
C TYR A 41 5.01 14.47 -11.71
N TYR A 42 4.77 13.82 -10.56
CA TYR A 42 5.56 14.03 -9.34
C TYR A 42 6.83 13.18 -9.26
N ASN A 43 6.80 11.93 -9.74
CA ASN A 43 7.86 10.94 -9.51
C ASN A 43 8.52 10.40 -10.77
N LYS A 44 8.15 10.85 -11.97
CA LYS A 44 8.78 10.44 -13.26
C LYS A 44 9.18 8.95 -13.28
N TRP A 45 10.51 8.67 -13.24
CA TRP A 45 11.08 7.32 -13.30
C TRP A 45 10.68 6.39 -12.14
N MET A 46 10.35 6.96 -10.99
CA MET A 46 9.96 6.18 -9.82
C MET A 46 8.58 5.51 -9.96
N THR A 47 7.81 5.84 -11.00
CA THR A 47 6.55 5.17 -11.33
C THR A 47 6.73 3.69 -11.61
N PHE A 48 7.91 3.28 -12.11
CA PHE A 48 8.21 1.87 -12.32
C PHE A 48 8.19 1.06 -11.02
N THR A 49 8.57 1.63 -9.89
CA THR A 49 8.53 0.93 -8.59
C THR A 49 7.10 0.66 -8.14
N LEU A 50 6.18 1.62 -8.33
CA LEU A 50 4.76 1.41 -8.06
C LEU A 50 4.19 0.28 -8.93
N ILE A 51 4.51 0.28 -10.23
CA ILE A 51 4.09 -0.77 -11.16
C ILE A 51 4.69 -2.12 -10.75
N ALA A 52 5.97 -2.17 -10.44
CA ALA A 52 6.66 -3.39 -10.03
C ALA A 52 6.05 -4.00 -8.76
N VAL A 53 5.85 -3.19 -7.70
CA VAL A 53 5.21 -3.66 -6.46
C VAL A 53 3.80 -4.14 -6.73
N SER A 54 3.03 -3.43 -7.57
CA SER A 54 1.67 -3.82 -7.93
C SER A 54 1.64 -5.15 -8.70
N LEU A 55 2.54 -5.36 -9.64
CA LEU A 55 2.61 -6.61 -10.40
C LEU A 55 3.06 -7.78 -9.51
N ILE A 56 4.10 -7.58 -8.70
CA ILE A 56 4.58 -8.61 -7.78
C ILE A 56 3.46 -9.08 -6.86
N SER A 57 2.78 -8.15 -6.17
CA SER A 57 1.71 -8.48 -5.23
C SER A 57 0.48 -9.10 -5.92
N TYR A 58 0.12 -8.65 -7.12
CA TYR A 58 -0.95 -9.24 -7.93
C TYR A 58 -0.68 -10.70 -8.28
N PHE A 59 0.50 -10.96 -8.87
CA PHE A 59 0.85 -12.32 -9.27
C PHE A 59 1.02 -13.26 -8.08
N PHE A 60 1.58 -12.77 -6.98
CA PHE A 60 1.69 -13.55 -5.76
C PHE A 60 0.33 -13.90 -5.15
N ALA A 61 -0.59 -12.95 -5.05
CA ALA A 61 -1.92 -13.20 -4.54
C ALA A 61 -2.66 -14.25 -5.40
N LYS A 62 -2.58 -14.11 -6.73
CA LYS A 62 -3.19 -15.04 -7.68
C LYS A 62 -2.55 -16.44 -7.62
N TYR A 63 -1.24 -16.51 -7.50
CA TYR A 63 -0.51 -17.77 -7.33
C TYR A 63 -0.87 -18.45 -6.00
N GLN A 64 -0.98 -17.66 -4.93
CA GLN A 64 -1.37 -18.13 -3.61
C GLN A 64 -2.77 -18.74 -3.61
N GLU A 65 -3.75 -18.04 -4.17
CA GLU A 65 -5.11 -18.55 -4.32
C GLU A 65 -5.15 -19.87 -5.11
N ARG A 66 -4.45 -19.91 -6.25
CA ARG A 66 -4.40 -21.11 -7.10
C ARG A 66 -3.81 -22.32 -6.36
N ASN A 67 -2.78 -22.10 -5.57
CA ASN A 67 -2.20 -23.17 -4.77
C ASN A 67 -3.15 -23.63 -3.67
N GLN A 68 -3.78 -22.70 -2.95
CA GLN A 68 -4.76 -23.06 -1.91
C GLN A 68 -5.91 -23.89 -2.47
N ASN A 69 -6.43 -23.53 -3.64
CA ASN A 69 -7.52 -24.27 -4.29
C ASN A 69 -7.08 -25.70 -4.69
N LYS A 70 -5.88 -25.85 -5.24
CA LYS A 70 -5.33 -27.20 -5.55
C LYS A 70 -5.16 -28.10 -4.34
N TYR A 71 -4.82 -27.53 -3.17
CA TYR A 71 -4.71 -28.31 -1.93
C TYR A 71 -6.09 -28.72 -1.42
N LEU A 72 -7.09 -27.85 -1.51
CA LEU A 72 -8.46 -28.18 -1.12
C LEU A 72 -9.06 -29.29 -2.00
N GLU A 73 -8.84 -29.24 -3.32
CA GLU A 73 -9.25 -30.29 -4.24
C GLU A 73 -8.62 -31.66 -3.89
N LYS A 74 -7.31 -31.68 -3.61
CA LYS A 74 -6.59 -32.90 -3.21
C LYS A 74 -7.04 -33.47 -1.85
N ASP A 75 -7.39 -32.61 -0.91
CA ASP A 75 -7.90 -33.06 0.40
C ASP A 75 -9.32 -33.61 0.25
N GLN A 76 -10.17 -33.01 -0.60
CA GLN A 76 -11.51 -33.55 -0.91
C GLN A 76 -11.43 -34.90 -1.63
N GLU A 77 -10.52 -35.08 -2.57
CA GLU A 77 -10.30 -36.38 -3.25
C GLU A 77 -9.88 -37.46 -2.24
N LYS A 78 -8.96 -37.13 -1.32
CA LYS A 78 -8.51 -38.07 -0.26
C LYS A 78 -9.61 -38.43 0.71
N ASP A 79 -10.46 -37.48 1.07
CA ASP A 79 -11.59 -37.72 1.96
C ASP A 79 -12.68 -38.54 1.26
N LEU A 80 -12.88 -38.35 -0.05
CA LEU A 80 -13.78 -39.19 -0.84
C LEU A 80 -13.27 -40.62 -0.97
N GLU A 81 -11.97 -40.83 -1.23
CA GLU A 81 -11.35 -42.16 -1.26
C GLU A 81 -11.42 -42.87 0.13
N LYS A 82 -11.24 -42.14 1.24
CA LYS A 82 -11.38 -42.70 2.60
C LYS A 82 -12.79 -43.08 2.90
N ASN A 83 -13.79 -42.32 2.50
CA ASN A 83 -15.20 -42.64 2.68
C ASN A 83 -15.63 -43.88 1.87
N LEU A 84 -15.01 -44.12 0.71
CA LEU A 84 -15.23 -45.31 -0.10
C LEU A 84 -14.60 -46.57 0.52
N ARG A 85 -13.56 -46.43 1.34
CA ARG A 85 -12.84 -47.58 1.98
C ARG A 85 -13.39 -47.98 3.35
N LYS A 86 -14.55 -47.44 3.83
CA LYS A 86 -15.22 -47.82 5.09
C LYS A 86 -14.26 -48.09 6.24
N ASP A 87 -13.52 -47.11 6.72
CA ASP A 87 -12.85 -47.16 7.99
C ASP A 87 -13.47 -46.10 8.94
N PRO A 88 -14.31 -46.53 9.95
CA PRO A 88 -15.09 -45.58 10.76
C PRO A 88 -14.32 -44.90 11.90
N ASP A 89 -13.03 -45.21 12.11
CA ASP A 89 -12.34 -44.89 13.37
C ASP A 89 -11.21 -43.84 13.28
N LYS A 90 -11.27 -42.90 12.35
CA LYS A 90 -10.42 -41.70 12.45
C LYS A 90 -11.21 -40.40 12.27
N LYS A 91 -11.81 -39.93 13.39
CA LYS A 91 -12.12 -38.49 13.54
C LYS A 91 -10.85 -37.69 13.33
N ASN A 92 -10.62 -37.26 12.10
CA ASN A 92 -9.61 -36.25 11.85
C ASN A 92 -10.12 -34.91 12.41
N CYS A 93 -9.61 -34.59 13.59
CA CYS A 93 -9.55 -33.23 14.09
C CYS A 93 -9.02 -32.34 12.97
N GLY A 94 -9.83 -31.40 12.51
CA GLY A 94 -9.49 -30.49 11.43
C GLY A 94 -8.17 -29.76 11.73
N LYS A 95 -7.07 -30.30 11.24
CA LYS A 95 -5.89 -29.50 10.96
C LYS A 95 -6.27 -28.64 9.78
N GLU A 96 -6.73 -27.42 10.04
CA GLU A 96 -6.56 -26.32 9.10
C GLU A 96 -5.07 -26.31 8.75
N THR A 97 -4.71 -27.10 7.75
CA THR A 97 -3.37 -27.12 7.22
C THR A 97 -3.23 -25.77 6.54
N ILE A 98 -2.61 -24.83 7.25
CA ILE A 98 -2.19 -23.55 6.72
C ILE A 98 -1.12 -23.88 5.66
N CYS A 99 -1.61 -24.37 4.54
CA CYS A 99 -0.78 -24.76 3.39
C CYS A 99 -0.36 -23.50 2.69
N GLY A 100 0.95 -23.32 2.53
CA GLY A 100 1.48 -22.14 1.83
C GLY A 100 2.19 -21.14 2.73
N LYS A 101 2.59 -21.50 3.95
CA LYS A 101 3.41 -20.61 4.81
C LYS A 101 4.69 -20.17 4.09
N GLY A 102 5.35 -21.05 3.36
CA GLY A 102 6.53 -20.68 2.57
C GLY A 102 6.21 -19.73 1.42
N THR A 103 5.10 -19.96 0.73
CA THR A 103 4.69 -19.11 -0.40
C THR A 103 4.31 -17.70 0.06
N ILE A 104 3.54 -17.58 1.15
CA ILE A 104 3.20 -16.25 1.66
C ILE A 104 4.43 -15.50 2.14
N CYS A 105 5.36 -16.17 2.83
CA CYS A 105 6.62 -15.54 3.25
C CYS A 105 7.41 -15.01 2.04
N ALA A 106 7.53 -15.80 0.97
CA ALA A 106 8.20 -15.36 -0.26
C ALA A 106 7.48 -14.16 -0.90
N GLY A 107 6.15 -14.16 -0.97
CA GLY A 107 5.36 -13.04 -1.49
C GLY A 107 5.51 -11.77 -0.67
N VAL A 108 5.48 -11.89 0.65
CA VAL A 108 5.69 -10.77 1.58
C VAL A 108 7.11 -10.20 1.42
N ILE A 109 8.13 -11.05 1.40
CA ILE A 109 9.53 -10.63 1.19
C ILE A 109 9.69 -9.93 -0.16
N ALA A 110 9.16 -10.51 -1.24
CA ALA A 110 9.24 -9.92 -2.57
C ALA A 110 8.53 -8.56 -2.67
N THR A 111 7.42 -8.37 -1.95
CA THR A 111 6.67 -7.11 -1.90
C THR A 111 7.37 -6.04 -1.06
N ILE A 112 8.06 -6.44 0.03
CA ILE A 112 8.80 -5.53 0.91
C ILE A 112 10.17 -5.16 0.33
N LEU A 113 10.77 -6.02 -0.47
CA LEU A 113 12.13 -5.83 -0.98
C LEU A 113 12.36 -4.47 -1.64
N PRO A 114 11.49 -3.94 -2.53
CA PRO A 114 11.64 -2.60 -3.07
C PRO A 114 11.65 -1.52 -1.98
N LEU A 115 10.79 -1.63 -0.97
CA LEU A 115 10.77 -0.70 0.16
C LEU A 115 12.10 -0.69 0.91
N VAL A 116 12.67 -1.86 1.20
CA VAL A 116 13.94 -2.00 1.91
C VAL A 116 15.07 -1.39 1.08
N VAL A 117 15.13 -1.70 -0.22
CA VAL A 117 16.18 -1.18 -1.11
C VAL A 117 16.12 0.34 -1.23
N PHE A 118 14.94 0.92 -1.46
CA PHE A 118 14.82 2.36 -1.69
C PHE A 118 14.88 3.20 -0.42
N LYS A 119 14.38 2.69 0.70
CA LYS A 119 14.32 3.45 1.95
C LYS A 119 15.54 3.21 2.86
N TYR A 120 16.01 1.98 2.91
CA TYR A 120 17.10 1.58 3.82
C TYR A 120 18.40 1.23 3.10
N GLY A 121 18.42 1.29 1.76
CA GLY A 121 19.63 0.94 0.97
C GLY A 121 20.84 1.78 1.33
N HIS A 122 20.67 3.09 1.55
CA HIS A 122 21.74 3.98 1.99
C HIS A 122 22.28 3.58 3.38
N PHE A 123 21.39 3.41 4.34
CA PHE A 123 21.75 2.97 5.69
C PHE A 123 22.45 1.61 5.69
N ILE A 124 21.97 0.66 4.88
CA ILE A 124 22.58 -0.67 4.76
C ILE A 124 23.96 -0.56 4.10
N SER A 125 24.12 0.25 3.05
CA SER A 125 25.40 0.43 2.37
C SER A 125 26.46 1.07 3.26
N GLU A 126 26.09 2.09 4.05
CA GLU A 126 27.03 2.75 4.99
C GLU A 126 27.48 1.82 6.11
N ASN A 127 26.55 1.05 6.70
CA ASN A 127 26.93 0.10 7.75
C ASN A 127 27.73 -1.08 7.19
N LEU A 128 27.43 -1.52 5.97
CA LEU A 128 28.17 -2.60 5.33
C LEU A 128 29.57 -2.16 4.92
N SER A 129 29.75 -0.94 4.42
CA SER A 129 31.08 -0.39 4.12
C SER A 129 31.95 -0.27 5.38
N SER A 130 31.39 0.26 6.48
CA SER A 130 32.07 0.34 7.77
C SER A 130 32.49 -1.05 8.30
N PHE A 131 31.66 -2.07 8.03
CA PHE A 131 31.97 -3.44 8.40
C PHE A 131 33.08 -4.05 7.50
N THR A 132 33.02 -3.82 6.18
CA THR A 132 34.03 -4.32 5.23
C THR A 132 35.38 -3.62 5.42
N ASP A 133 35.41 -2.34 5.76
CA ASP A 133 36.63 -1.60 6.09
C ASP A 133 37.35 -2.19 7.32
N SER A 134 36.56 -2.66 8.30
CA SER A 134 37.10 -3.35 9.50
C SER A 134 37.77 -4.69 9.15
N PHE A 135 37.46 -5.30 8.01
CA PHE A 135 38.07 -6.53 7.50
C PHE A 135 39.14 -6.28 6.41
N GLY A 136 39.49 -5.02 6.12
CA GLY A 136 40.53 -4.67 5.18
C GLY A 136 40.17 -4.81 3.69
N PHE A 137 38.89 -4.91 3.37
CA PHE A 137 38.40 -4.83 1.99
C PHE A 137 38.21 -3.36 1.63
N ILE A 138 38.93 -2.89 0.61
CA ILE A 138 38.81 -1.52 0.07
C ILE A 138 37.42 -1.39 -0.57
N SER A 139 36.48 -0.76 0.12
CA SER A 139 35.21 -0.38 -0.47
C SER A 139 35.37 0.94 -1.21
N ASN A 140 35.16 0.95 -2.52
CA ASN A 140 34.97 2.19 -3.26
C ASN A 140 33.75 2.91 -2.67
N GLU A 141 33.95 4.14 -2.19
CA GLU A 141 32.86 5.03 -1.69
C GLU A 141 31.93 5.45 -2.82
N ASN A 142 31.21 4.52 -3.39
CA ASN A 142 30.08 4.84 -4.24
C ASN A 142 28.87 5.07 -3.31
N HIS A 143 28.70 6.30 -2.85
CA HIS A 143 27.48 6.73 -2.16
C HIS A 143 26.27 6.55 -3.08
N PHE A 144 25.60 5.43 -2.94
CA PHE A 144 24.38 5.10 -3.67
C PHE A 144 23.20 5.86 -3.06
N SER A 145 23.09 7.16 -3.38
CA SER A 145 21.94 7.95 -2.92
C SER A 145 20.72 7.66 -3.78
N ILE A 146 19.96 6.63 -3.43
CA ILE A 146 18.70 6.33 -4.07
C ILE A 146 17.62 7.21 -3.43
N ILE A 147 17.05 8.12 -4.20
CA ILE A 147 15.88 8.89 -3.76
C ILE A 147 14.70 7.93 -3.65
N ALA A 148 14.09 7.84 -2.47
CA ALA A 148 12.92 6.97 -2.26
C ALA A 148 11.70 7.53 -3.03
N PRO A 149 10.95 6.67 -3.74
CA PRO A 149 9.70 7.07 -4.37
C PRO A 149 8.70 7.63 -3.37
N LEU A 150 7.99 8.67 -3.77
CA LEU A 150 6.93 9.24 -2.94
C LEU A 150 5.84 8.18 -2.67
N GLY A 151 5.49 7.98 -1.41
CA GLY A 151 4.45 7.03 -1.03
C GLY A 151 4.86 5.55 -1.03
N ILE A 152 6.16 5.20 -1.21
CA ILE A 152 6.60 3.79 -1.28
C ILE A 152 6.12 2.95 -0.09
N SER A 153 6.14 3.50 1.11
CA SER A 153 5.66 2.80 2.31
C SER A 153 4.16 2.54 2.24
N PHE A 154 3.38 3.53 1.79
CA PHE A 154 1.92 3.42 1.73
C PHE A 154 1.47 2.37 0.72
N PHE A 155 1.95 2.44 -0.52
CA PHE A 155 1.54 1.46 -1.52
C PHE A 155 2.13 0.06 -1.26
N THR A 156 3.29 -0.06 -0.60
CA THR A 156 3.81 -1.36 -0.18
C THR A 156 2.93 -1.98 0.91
N PHE A 157 2.53 -1.22 1.93
CA PHE A 157 1.61 -1.73 2.96
C PHE A 157 0.22 -2.03 2.40
N GLN A 158 -0.26 -1.25 1.44
CA GLN A 158 -1.51 -1.54 0.73
C GLN A 158 -1.44 -2.85 -0.05
N ALA A 159 -0.33 -3.10 -0.76
CA ALA A 159 -0.08 -4.37 -1.44
C ALA A 159 -0.02 -5.55 -0.47
N LEU A 160 0.68 -5.39 0.66
CA LEU A 160 0.74 -6.41 1.70
C LEU A 160 -0.63 -6.71 2.31
N SER A 161 -1.42 -5.68 2.62
CA SER A 161 -2.79 -5.86 3.12
C SER A 161 -3.62 -6.72 2.16
N TYR A 162 -3.52 -6.46 0.86
CA TYR A 162 -4.21 -7.25 -0.17
C TYR A 162 -3.74 -8.71 -0.18
N VAL A 163 -2.42 -8.96 -0.20
CA VAL A 163 -1.85 -10.32 -0.21
C VAL A 163 -2.27 -11.11 1.03
N PHE A 164 -2.28 -10.47 2.21
CA PHE A 164 -2.73 -11.09 3.45
C PHE A 164 -4.24 -11.39 3.47
N ASP A 165 -5.06 -10.47 2.97
CA ASP A 165 -6.51 -10.65 2.92
C ASP A 165 -6.90 -11.80 1.98
N VAL A 166 -6.24 -11.93 0.81
CA VAL A 166 -6.41 -13.07 -0.11
C VAL A 166 -5.92 -14.37 0.55
N TYR A 167 -4.77 -14.36 1.23
CA TYR A 167 -4.28 -15.52 1.97
C TYR A 167 -5.25 -16.01 3.02
N ARG A 168 -5.88 -15.08 3.75
CA ARG A 168 -6.91 -15.38 4.76
C ARG A 168 -8.27 -15.75 4.15
N LYS A 169 -8.36 -15.85 2.82
CA LYS A 169 -9.60 -16.15 2.09
C LYS A 169 -10.75 -15.17 2.40
N LYS A 170 -10.42 -13.94 2.74
CA LYS A 170 -11.43 -12.91 2.99
C LYS A 170 -12.21 -12.58 1.72
N TYR A 171 -11.52 -12.58 0.58
CA TYR A 171 -12.08 -12.46 -0.77
C TYR A 171 -11.14 -13.15 -1.78
N PRO A 172 -11.66 -13.53 -2.96
CA PRO A 172 -10.84 -14.14 -4.01
C PRO A 172 -9.86 -13.12 -4.59
N ALA A 173 -8.76 -13.60 -5.15
CA ALA A 173 -7.81 -12.73 -5.86
C ALA A 173 -8.47 -12.11 -7.09
N GLU A 174 -8.23 -10.81 -7.30
CA GLU A 174 -8.74 -10.09 -8.46
C GLU A 174 -8.19 -10.68 -9.77
N GLN A 175 -9.09 -10.94 -10.72
CA GLN A 175 -8.71 -11.52 -12.00
C GLN A 175 -8.29 -10.46 -13.02
N ASN A 176 -8.84 -9.25 -12.91
CA ASN A 176 -8.56 -8.14 -13.81
C ASN A 176 -7.40 -7.27 -13.30
N LEU A 177 -6.28 -7.31 -13.99
CA LEU A 177 -5.10 -6.51 -13.66
C LEU A 177 -5.42 -5.00 -13.60
N SER A 178 -6.26 -4.48 -14.50
CA SER A 178 -6.62 -3.06 -14.51
C SER A 178 -7.37 -2.63 -13.25
N ASN A 179 -8.24 -3.48 -12.70
CA ASN A 179 -8.92 -3.22 -11.43
C ASN A 179 -7.90 -3.13 -10.29
N TYR A 180 -6.96 -4.08 -10.26
CA TYR A 180 -5.93 -4.11 -9.22
C TYR A 180 -4.99 -2.90 -9.32
N LEU A 181 -4.55 -2.54 -10.53
CA LEU A 181 -3.72 -1.34 -10.74
C LEU A 181 -4.45 -0.06 -10.35
N THR A 182 -5.77 0.04 -10.62
CA THR A 182 -6.58 1.19 -10.17
C THR A 182 -6.65 1.26 -8.64
N TYR A 183 -6.82 0.11 -7.98
CA TYR A 183 -6.78 0.02 -6.51
C TYR A 183 -5.45 0.51 -5.96
N MET A 184 -4.33 0.02 -6.49
CA MET A 184 -2.98 0.33 -6.02
C MET A 184 -2.60 1.80 -6.23
N ALA A 185 -2.97 2.36 -7.38
CA ALA A 185 -2.61 3.72 -7.76
C ALA A 185 -3.70 4.76 -7.45
N PHE A 186 -4.73 4.41 -6.67
CA PHE A 186 -5.85 5.33 -6.41
C PHE A 186 -5.36 6.65 -5.81
N PHE A 187 -5.37 7.71 -6.62
CA PHE A 187 -4.68 8.97 -6.33
C PHE A 187 -5.04 9.65 -5.00
N PRO A 188 -6.29 9.57 -4.48
CA PRO A 188 -6.61 10.22 -3.23
C PRO A 188 -5.92 9.64 -2.00
N SER A 189 -5.51 8.36 -2.05
CA SER A 189 -4.89 7.66 -0.92
C SER A 189 -3.44 7.26 -1.13
N MET A 190 -2.94 7.32 -2.38
CA MET A 190 -1.65 6.74 -2.76
C MET A 190 -0.44 7.39 -2.08
N ILE A 191 -0.46 8.70 -1.83
CA ILE A 191 0.71 9.45 -1.33
C ILE A 191 0.76 9.49 0.20
N ALA A 192 -0.36 9.76 0.86
CA ALA A 192 -0.44 9.96 2.31
C ALA A 192 -1.87 9.74 2.85
N GLY A 193 -2.63 8.85 2.22
CA GLY A 193 -3.99 8.52 2.66
C GLY A 193 -4.02 7.33 3.62
N PRO A 194 -5.19 7.02 4.19
CA PRO A 194 -5.37 5.76 4.90
C PRO A 194 -5.16 4.58 3.93
N ILE A 195 -4.63 3.47 4.44
CA ILE A 195 -4.46 2.24 3.66
C ILE A 195 -5.87 1.71 3.34
N ASN A 196 -6.25 1.84 2.07
CA ASN A 196 -7.55 1.34 1.61
C ASN A 196 -7.54 -0.18 1.53
N ARG A 197 -8.66 -0.78 1.92
CA ARG A 197 -8.87 -2.21 1.70
C ARG A 197 -9.53 -2.43 0.35
N TYR A 198 -9.12 -3.50 -0.32
CA TYR A 198 -9.62 -3.85 -1.66
C TYR A 198 -11.14 -4.04 -1.65
N ASP A 199 -11.67 -4.77 -0.66
CA ASP A 199 -13.10 -5.07 -0.48
C ASP A 199 -13.97 -3.83 -0.22
N GLN A 200 -13.39 -2.73 0.22
CA GLN A 200 -14.10 -1.48 0.48
C GLN A 200 -14.07 -0.52 -0.71
N LEU A 201 -12.92 -0.40 -1.39
CA LEU A 201 -12.74 0.58 -2.46
C LEU A 201 -13.31 0.10 -3.80
N MET A 202 -13.01 -1.14 -4.20
CA MET A 202 -13.35 -1.63 -5.53
C MET A 202 -14.86 -1.78 -5.78
N PRO A 203 -15.68 -2.23 -4.83
CA PRO A 203 -17.13 -2.22 -5.01
C PRO A 203 -17.70 -0.82 -5.28
N GLN A 204 -17.17 0.21 -4.61
CA GLN A 204 -17.61 1.60 -4.80
C GLN A 204 -17.24 2.14 -6.19
N LEU A 205 -16.07 1.75 -6.72
CA LEU A 205 -15.65 2.14 -8.06
C LEU A 205 -16.41 1.39 -9.17
N ASN A 206 -16.87 0.18 -8.89
CA ASN A 206 -17.57 -0.68 -9.84
C ASN A 206 -19.10 -0.48 -9.83
N THR A 207 -19.66 0.26 -8.87
CA THR A 207 -21.08 0.56 -8.82
C THR A 207 -21.38 1.98 -9.32
N VAL A 208 -22.41 2.12 -10.14
CA VAL A 208 -22.93 3.45 -10.51
C VAL A 208 -23.76 3.94 -9.33
N GLN A 209 -23.27 4.93 -8.63
CA GLN A 209 -24.04 5.63 -7.62
C GLN A 209 -24.43 6.99 -8.19
N GLY A 210 -25.73 7.30 -8.18
CA GLY A 210 -26.21 8.65 -8.47
C GLY A 210 -25.64 9.65 -7.47
N PHE A 211 -25.62 10.94 -7.83
CA PHE A 211 -25.15 12.00 -6.93
C PHE A 211 -26.00 12.02 -5.66
N ASN A 212 -25.37 11.73 -4.52
CA ASN A 212 -26.01 11.75 -3.20
C ASN A 212 -25.58 13.02 -2.46
N ARG A 213 -26.47 14.03 -2.47
CA ARG A 213 -26.21 15.33 -1.85
C ARG A 213 -25.86 15.25 -0.36
N PRO A 214 -26.58 14.52 0.52
CA PRO A 214 -26.22 14.38 1.92
C PRO A 214 -24.83 13.78 2.14
N LEU A 215 -24.45 12.79 1.33
CA LEU A 215 -23.13 12.16 1.41
C LEU A 215 -22.03 13.12 0.92
N ALA A 216 -22.29 13.90 -0.12
CA ALA A 216 -21.36 14.91 -0.64
C ALA A 216 -21.14 16.04 0.39
N GLU A 217 -22.19 16.53 1.03
CA GLU A 217 -22.09 17.53 2.11
C GLU A 217 -21.28 17.02 3.30
N LYS A 218 -21.51 15.75 3.71
CA LYS A 218 -20.72 15.12 4.77
C LYS A 218 -19.26 15.00 4.38
N GLY A 219 -18.96 14.55 3.17
CA GLY A 219 -17.59 14.44 2.65
C GLY A 219 -16.89 15.80 2.60
N LEU A 220 -17.58 16.85 2.12
CA LEU A 220 -17.02 18.20 2.08
C LEU A 220 -16.69 18.73 3.48
N LYS A 221 -17.58 18.52 4.45
CA LYS A 221 -17.32 18.91 5.85
C LYS A 221 -16.09 18.20 6.41
N MET A 222 -15.92 16.90 6.11
CA MET A 222 -14.73 16.13 6.54
C MET A 222 -13.45 16.64 5.89
N ILE A 223 -13.49 16.99 4.60
CA ILE A 223 -12.34 17.57 3.89
C ILE A 223 -11.97 18.92 4.51
N LEU A 224 -12.94 19.82 4.71
CA LEU A 224 -12.70 21.13 5.32
C LEU A 224 -12.13 20.99 6.73
N TRP A 225 -12.66 20.06 7.53
CA TRP A 225 -12.14 19.80 8.86
C TRP A 225 -10.69 19.26 8.83
N GLY A 226 -10.39 18.30 7.93
CA GLY A 226 -9.03 17.80 7.75
C GLY A 226 -8.05 18.89 7.29
N MET A 227 -8.46 19.76 6.37
CA MET A 227 -7.66 20.91 5.94
C MET A 227 -7.42 21.90 7.07
N PHE A 228 -8.42 22.18 7.89
CA PHE A 228 -8.27 23.04 9.08
C PHE A 228 -7.22 22.45 10.03
N LEU A 229 -7.35 21.17 10.39
CA LEU A 229 -6.37 20.50 11.26
C LEU A 229 -4.95 20.54 10.67
N LYS A 230 -4.82 20.34 9.36
CA LYS A 230 -3.51 20.34 8.69
C LYS A 230 -2.91 21.75 8.62
N VAL A 231 -3.65 22.72 8.06
CA VAL A 231 -3.11 24.05 7.72
C VAL A 231 -3.04 24.96 8.95
N VAL A 232 -4.05 24.90 9.82
CA VAL A 232 -4.13 25.83 10.97
C VAL A 232 -3.44 25.28 12.19
N ILE A 233 -3.49 23.96 12.42
CA ILE A 233 -2.89 23.35 13.62
C ILE A 233 -1.53 22.75 13.30
N ALA A 234 -1.46 21.70 12.47
CA ALA A 234 -0.23 20.93 12.29
C ALA A 234 0.90 21.76 11.64
N ASP A 235 0.61 22.51 10.56
CA ASP A 235 1.65 23.30 9.87
C ASP A 235 2.14 24.48 10.76
N ARG A 236 1.29 24.96 11.68
CA ARG A 236 1.72 26.02 12.65
C ARG A 236 2.57 25.44 13.77
N LEU A 237 2.20 24.29 14.31
CA LEU A 237 3.00 23.59 15.32
C LEU A 237 4.37 23.19 14.77
N GLN A 238 4.42 22.73 13.52
CA GLN A 238 5.66 22.34 12.85
C GLN A 238 6.72 23.46 12.87
N LEU A 239 6.31 24.72 12.75
CA LEU A 239 7.23 25.86 12.80
C LEU A 239 7.97 25.99 14.16
N TYR A 240 7.38 25.46 15.21
CA TYR A 240 8.00 25.45 16.55
C TYR A 240 8.72 24.13 16.86
N ILE A 241 8.24 23.02 16.30
CA ILE A 241 8.75 21.68 16.56
C ILE A 241 10.04 21.41 15.78
N ASP A 242 10.08 21.74 14.48
CA ASP A 242 11.23 21.45 13.61
C ASP A 242 12.54 22.07 14.15
N PRO A 243 12.60 23.37 14.56
CA PRO A 243 13.84 23.93 15.10
C PRO A 243 14.33 23.24 16.37
N VAL A 244 13.41 22.77 17.24
CA VAL A 244 13.76 22.06 18.47
C VAL A 244 14.41 20.70 18.16
N PHE A 245 13.90 19.97 17.19
CA PHE A 245 14.48 18.69 16.79
C PHE A 245 15.73 18.85 15.94
N ASP A 246 15.83 19.87 15.11
CA ASP A 246 17.04 20.17 14.33
C ASP A 246 18.22 20.56 15.25
N GLY A 247 17.92 21.25 16.37
CA GLY A 247 18.90 21.67 17.37
C GLY A 247 18.96 20.79 18.63
N PHE A 248 18.52 19.53 18.59
CA PHE A 248 18.26 18.68 19.75
C PHE A 248 19.45 18.55 20.73
N LEU A 249 20.69 18.69 20.27
CA LEU A 249 21.89 18.64 21.13
C LEU A 249 22.07 19.90 22.02
N GLN A 250 21.46 21.02 21.65
CA GLN A 250 21.56 22.30 22.35
C GLN A 250 20.31 22.61 23.15
N GLU A 251 19.23 21.86 22.94
CA GLU A 251 17.94 22.08 23.58
C GLU A 251 17.83 21.40 24.94
N SER A 252 17.02 21.99 25.81
CA SER A 252 16.73 21.41 27.12
C SER A 252 15.83 20.19 26.99
N GLY A 253 15.97 19.22 27.92
CA GLY A 253 15.11 18.04 27.95
C GLY A 253 13.61 18.36 28.05
N SER A 254 13.25 19.47 28.68
CA SER A 254 11.88 19.98 28.79
C SER A 254 11.34 20.47 27.44
N SER A 255 12.18 21.17 26.63
CA SER A 255 11.82 21.63 25.29
C SER A 255 11.57 20.44 24.35
N LEU A 256 12.46 19.44 24.41
CA LEU A 256 12.33 18.22 23.63
C LEU A 256 11.08 17.42 23.98
N LEU A 257 10.78 17.30 25.27
CA LEU A 257 9.58 16.58 25.72
C LEU A 257 8.31 17.32 25.30
N MET A 258 8.29 18.64 25.38
CA MET A 258 7.16 19.46 24.93
C MET A 258 6.95 19.38 23.41
N ALA A 259 8.02 19.44 22.64
CA ALA A 259 7.98 19.27 21.18
C ALA A 259 7.54 17.85 20.75
N ALA A 260 7.80 16.82 21.56
CA ALA A 260 7.36 15.45 21.29
C ALA A 260 5.88 15.19 21.63
N ILE A 261 5.27 16.01 22.51
CA ILE A 261 3.85 15.90 22.88
C ILE A 261 2.96 16.71 21.93
N LEU A 262 3.44 17.82 21.39
CA LEU A 262 2.72 18.69 20.45
C LEU A 262 2.63 18.06 19.07
#